data_899457e61f7ed38104f2063c1392352e
#
_entry.id   899457e61f7ed38104f2063c1392352e
#
_cell.length_a   1.000
_cell.length_b   1.000
_cell.length_c   1.000
_cell.angle_alpha   90.00
_cell.angle_beta   90.00
_cell.angle_gamma   90.00
#
_symmetry.space_group_name_H-M   'P 1'
#
loop_
_entity.id
_entity.type
_entity.pdbx_description
1 polymer ?
#
loop_
_entity_poly.entity_id
_entity_poly.type
_entity_poly.pdbx_seq_one_letter_code
_entity_poly.pdbx_strand_id
1 'polypeptide(L)'
;MNTQEVLLGTVLVQPERAPDVLPVLEIEQFKPDLQPVFAAMSGSWAATGTLDTVQLCTRYPALKTAIMGCVDEYSAECVRPTRSNVEAWVRIVQEQAALNRFQSIALQSANAAFDDLPELYSQMGETLTIGKNSPDFQSIGELTEAYIRDKDNEPQYI
;
A
#
# COMPACT_ATOMS: atom_id res chain seq x y z
N MET A 1 -12.76 -0.88 9.13
CA MET A 1 -11.99 0.31 8.65
C MET A 1 -11.46 0.05 7.24
N ASN A 2 -11.71 0.92 6.32
CA ASN A 2 -11.05 0.88 5.01
C ASN A 2 -9.74 1.67 5.08
N THR A 3 -8.63 0.98 5.22
CA THR A 3 -7.31 1.60 5.46
C THR A 3 -6.91 2.57 4.33
N GLN A 4 -7.21 2.24 3.08
CA GLN A 4 -6.87 3.10 1.94
C GLN A 4 -7.65 4.42 1.99
N GLU A 5 -8.96 4.36 2.23
CA GLU A 5 -9.80 5.56 2.32
C GLU A 5 -9.44 6.41 3.53
N VAL A 6 -9.20 5.78 4.69
CA VAL A 6 -8.77 6.49 5.90
C VAL A 6 -7.43 7.18 5.69
N LEU A 7 -6.50 6.52 5.02
CA LEU A 7 -5.18 7.09 4.73
C LEU A 7 -5.26 8.30 3.82
N LEU A 8 -6.03 8.22 2.73
CA LEU A 8 -6.26 9.35 1.84
C LEU A 8 -7.02 10.49 2.53
N GLY A 9 -8.03 10.15 3.32
CA GLY A 9 -8.76 11.12 4.14
C GLY A 9 -7.87 11.83 5.15
N THR A 10 -6.92 11.12 5.74
CA THR A 10 -5.92 11.70 6.65
C THR A 10 -5.10 12.77 5.94
N VAL A 11 -4.61 12.49 4.74
CA VAL A 11 -3.83 13.46 3.95
C VAL A 11 -4.68 14.67 3.56
N LEU A 12 -5.96 14.46 3.24
CA LEU A 12 -6.88 15.54 2.88
C LEU A 12 -7.18 16.47 4.06
N VAL A 13 -7.38 15.91 5.24
CA VAL A 13 -7.71 16.67 6.47
C VAL A 13 -6.44 17.22 7.14
N GLN A 14 -5.35 16.49 7.07
CA GLN A 14 -4.05 16.86 7.61
C GLN A 14 -2.99 16.93 6.48
N PRO A 15 -2.97 18.01 5.68
CA PRO A 15 -2.06 18.10 4.53
C PRO A 15 -0.57 18.02 4.91
N GLU A 16 -0.22 18.28 6.14
CA GLU A 16 1.13 18.12 6.68
C GLU A 16 1.61 16.66 6.65
N ARG A 17 0.70 15.70 6.49
CA ARG A 17 1.02 14.27 6.35
C ARG A 17 1.32 13.85 4.91
N ALA A 18 1.11 14.73 3.94
CA ALA A 18 1.33 14.40 2.53
C ALA A 18 2.74 13.84 2.23
N PRO A 19 3.84 14.40 2.77
CA PRO A 19 5.17 13.86 2.54
C PRO A 19 5.37 12.43 3.06
N ASP A 20 4.60 12.00 4.04
CA ASP A 20 4.69 10.66 4.64
C ASP A 20 3.92 9.62 3.83
N VAL A 21 3.05 10.04 2.90
CA VAL A 21 2.11 9.17 2.18
C VAL A 21 2.31 9.24 0.67
N LEU A 22 2.19 10.42 0.07
CA LEU A 22 2.11 10.57 -1.38
C LEU A 22 3.37 10.14 -2.14
N PRO A 23 4.60 10.47 -1.70
CA PRO A 23 5.80 10.01 -2.39
C PRO A 23 6.19 8.57 -2.08
N VAL A 24 5.58 7.96 -1.05
CA VAL A 24 5.91 6.61 -0.57
C VAL A 24 5.06 5.55 -1.23
N LEU A 25 3.82 5.89 -1.61
CA LEU A 25 2.87 4.98 -2.23
C LEU A 25 2.80 5.20 -3.74
N GLU A 26 2.42 4.14 -4.44
CA GLU A 26 2.22 4.14 -5.89
C GLU A 26 0.73 3.95 -6.20
N ILE A 27 0.30 4.46 -7.37
CA ILE A 27 -1.10 4.42 -7.79
C ILE A 27 -1.64 2.99 -7.85
N GLU A 28 -0.82 2.04 -8.29
CA GLU A 28 -1.21 0.63 -8.46
C GLU A 28 -1.48 -0.07 -7.12
N GLN A 29 -1.03 0.51 -6.02
CA GLN A 29 -1.24 -0.04 -4.67
C GLN A 29 -2.64 0.23 -4.13
N PHE A 30 -3.39 1.12 -4.79
CA PHE A 30 -4.76 1.46 -4.43
C PHE A 30 -5.77 0.66 -5.24
N LYS A 31 -6.98 0.50 -4.71
CA LYS A 31 -8.11 -0.05 -5.44
C LYS A 31 -8.42 0.82 -6.67
N PRO A 32 -8.95 0.23 -7.76
CA PRO A 32 -9.21 0.98 -9.00
C PRO A 32 -10.07 2.23 -8.81
N ASP A 33 -11.03 2.21 -7.92
CA ASP A 33 -11.91 3.35 -7.62
C ASP A 33 -11.20 4.49 -6.87
N LEU A 34 -10.12 4.19 -6.15
CA LEU A 34 -9.30 5.17 -5.42
C LEU A 34 -8.08 5.66 -6.21
N GLN A 35 -7.69 4.97 -7.26
CA GLN A 35 -6.54 5.36 -8.09
C GLN A 35 -6.68 6.79 -8.66
N PRO A 36 -7.83 7.20 -9.22
CA PRO A 36 -8.00 8.57 -9.69
C PRO A 36 -7.89 9.61 -8.57
N VAL A 37 -8.36 9.29 -7.38
CA VAL A 37 -8.25 10.17 -6.21
C VAL A 37 -6.80 10.36 -5.82
N PHE A 38 -6.06 9.27 -5.70
CA PHE A 38 -4.63 9.31 -5.38
C PHE A 38 -3.84 10.09 -6.44
N ALA A 39 -4.12 9.87 -7.72
CA ALA A 39 -3.47 10.58 -8.81
C ALA A 39 -3.73 12.08 -8.76
N ALA A 40 -4.97 12.49 -8.49
CA ALA A 40 -5.34 13.90 -8.35
C ALA A 40 -4.64 14.55 -7.16
N MET A 41 -4.59 13.87 -6.01
CA MET A 41 -3.90 14.35 -4.81
C MET A 41 -2.40 14.49 -5.04
N SER A 42 -1.77 13.48 -5.61
CA SER A 42 -0.33 13.49 -5.89
C SER A 42 0.04 14.56 -6.89
N GLY A 43 -0.74 14.73 -7.95
CA GLY A 43 -0.54 15.75 -8.96
C GLY A 43 -0.67 17.16 -8.40
N SER A 44 -1.67 17.42 -7.59
CA SER A 44 -1.87 18.72 -6.94
C SER A 44 -0.75 19.04 -5.96
N TRP A 45 -0.35 18.07 -5.16
CA TRP A 45 0.74 18.24 -4.19
C TRP A 45 2.09 18.49 -4.89
N ALA A 46 2.38 17.73 -5.95
CA ALA A 46 3.61 17.91 -6.73
C ALA A 46 3.68 19.27 -7.44
N ALA A 47 2.53 19.78 -7.88
CA ALA A 47 2.46 21.06 -8.58
C ALA A 47 2.58 22.28 -7.66
N THR A 48 1.99 22.21 -6.45
CA THR A 48 1.84 23.37 -5.56
C THR A 48 2.48 23.19 -4.19
N GLY A 49 2.86 21.98 -3.82
CA GLY A 49 3.35 21.66 -2.47
C GLY A 49 2.28 21.73 -1.39
N THR A 50 1.01 21.90 -1.77
CA THR A 50 -0.13 21.99 -0.85
C THR A 50 -1.28 21.12 -1.32
N LEU A 51 -2.17 20.79 -0.40
CA LEU A 51 -3.43 20.10 -0.68
C LEU A 51 -4.58 20.88 -0.04
N ASP A 52 -5.57 21.18 -0.86
CA ASP A 52 -6.84 21.78 -0.41
C ASP A 52 -7.99 20.95 -0.96
N THR A 53 -8.77 20.36 -0.07
CA THR A 53 -9.89 19.48 -0.43
C THR A 53 -10.92 20.21 -1.28
N VAL A 54 -11.21 21.48 -0.99
CA VAL A 54 -12.19 22.28 -1.73
C VAL A 54 -11.70 22.53 -3.16
N GLN A 55 -10.43 22.92 -3.32
CA GLN A 55 -9.84 23.13 -4.64
C GLN A 55 -9.79 21.85 -5.46
N LEU A 56 -9.46 20.73 -4.79
CA LEU A 56 -9.38 19.43 -5.43
C LEU A 56 -10.76 18.99 -5.95
N CYS A 57 -11.80 19.15 -5.16
CA CYS A 57 -13.19 18.85 -5.55
C CYS A 57 -13.67 19.78 -6.68
N THR A 58 -13.27 21.05 -6.68
CA THR A 58 -13.60 21.99 -7.73
C THR A 58 -12.91 21.66 -9.04
N ARG A 59 -11.64 21.27 -8.97
CA ARG A 59 -10.83 20.91 -10.15
C ARG A 59 -11.24 19.57 -10.75
N TYR A 60 -11.65 18.63 -9.91
CA TYR A 60 -12.05 17.28 -10.31
C TYR A 60 -13.47 16.97 -9.81
N PRO A 61 -14.51 17.59 -10.39
CA PRO A 61 -15.88 17.40 -9.89
C PRO A 61 -16.39 15.95 -9.96
N ALA A 62 -15.90 15.16 -10.91
CA ALA A 62 -16.23 13.74 -11.03
C ALA A 62 -15.70 12.90 -9.86
N LEU A 63 -14.68 13.36 -9.17
CA LEU A 63 -14.06 12.67 -8.03
C LEU A 63 -14.60 13.15 -6.68
N LYS A 64 -15.47 14.14 -6.64
CA LYS A 64 -15.97 14.75 -5.41
C LYS A 64 -16.54 13.71 -4.44
N THR A 65 -17.38 12.82 -4.92
CA THR A 65 -18.00 11.77 -4.08
C THR A 65 -16.94 10.85 -3.47
N ALA A 66 -15.97 10.42 -4.26
CA ALA A 66 -14.88 9.56 -3.78
C ALA A 66 -13.97 10.29 -2.78
N ILE A 67 -13.64 11.55 -3.05
CA ILE A 67 -12.83 12.39 -2.16
C ILE A 67 -13.56 12.59 -0.82
N MET A 68 -14.82 12.94 -0.86
CA MET A 68 -15.62 13.13 0.35
C MET A 68 -15.83 11.82 1.10
N GLY A 69 -15.92 10.70 0.40
CA GLY A 69 -15.95 9.37 1.02
C GLY A 69 -14.70 9.08 1.85
N CYS A 70 -13.52 9.46 1.36
CA CYS A 70 -12.27 9.34 2.13
C CYS A 70 -12.30 10.22 3.38
N VAL A 71 -12.79 11.45 3.29
CA VAL A 71 -12.92 12.36 4.44
C VAL A 71 -13.91 11.80 5.46
N ASP A 72 -15.02 11.23 5.01
CA ASP A 72 -16.02 10.62 5.87
C ASP A 72 -15.46 9.39 6.62
N GLU A 73 -14.71 8.54 5.95
CA GLU A 73 -14.03 7.39 6.58
C GLU A 73 -13.02 7.86 7.63
N TYR A 74 -12.24 8.89 7.35
CA TYR A 74 -11.35 9.51 8.32
C TYR A 74 -12.11 10.01 9.54
N SER A 75 -13.22 10.71 9.33
CA SER A 75 -14.04 11.26 10.40
C SER A 75 -14.70 10.18 11.24
N ALA A 76 -15.07 9.06 10.64
CA ALA A 76 -15.68 7.93 11.33
C ALA A 76 -14.75 7.27 12.36
N GLU A 77 -13.43 7.33 12.13
CA GLU A 77 -12.44 6.80 13.08
C GLU A 77 -12.31 7.65 14.36
N CYS A 78 -12.83 8.89 14.37
CA CYS A 78 -12.92 9.80 15.53
C CYS A 78 -11.62 10.07 16.28
N VAL A 79 -10.48 9.67 15.75
CA VAL A 79 -9.16 9.84 16.36
C VAL A 79 -8.23 10.53 15.37
N ARG A 80 -7.63 11.64 15.79
CA ARG A 80 -6.61 12.30 14.98
C ARG A 80 -5.36 11.40 14.91
N PRO A 81 -5.01 10.86 13.74
CA PRO A 81 -3.90 9.94 13.65
C PRO A 81 -2.55 10.63 13.88
N THR A 82 -1.67 9.92 14.59
CA THR A 82 -0.29 10.31 14.76
C THR A 82 0.54 9.89 13.54
N ARG A 83 1.77 10.38 13.46
CA ARG A 83 2.70 9.94 12.41
C ARG A 83 2.91 8.42 12.41
N SER A 84 3.00 7.81 13.60
CA SER A 84 3.13 6.35 13.72
C SER A 84 1.92 5.61 13.16
N ASN A 85 0.71 6.12 13.36
CA ASN A 85 -0.49 5.54 12.78
C ASN A 85 -0.44 5.61 11.26
N VAL A 86 -0.06 6.75 10.70
CA VAL A 86 0.06 6.95 9.25
C VAL A 86 1.08 6.00 8.65
N GLU A 87 2.26 5.89 9.25
CA GLU A 87 3.31 4.96 8.81
C GLU A 87 2.84 3.50 8.84
N ALA A 88 2.11 3.10 9.89
CA ALA A 88 1.53 1.76 9.99
C ALA A 88 0.50 1.50 8.88
N TRP A 89 -0.36 2.47 8.58
CA TRP A 89 -1.36 2.34 7.51
C TRP A 89 -0.74 2.30 6.12
N VAL A 90 0.29 3.10 5.87
CA VAL A 90 1.07 3.05 4.62
C VAL A 90 1.62 1.63 4.41
N ARG A 91 2.19 1.07 5.46
CA ARG A 91 2.73 -0.29 5.42
C ARG A 91 1.66 -1.33 5.12
N ILE A 92 0.49 -1.22 5.75
CA ILE A 92 -0.64 -2.12 5.50
C ILE A 92 -1.07 -2.05 4.02
N VAL A 93 -1.16 -0.85 3.45
CA VAL A 93 -1.50 -0.68 2.03
C VAL A 93 -0.46 -1.34 1.12
N GLN A 94 0.82 -1.13 1.39
CA GLN A 94 1.92 -1.73 0.62
C GLN A 94 1.90 -3.26 0.70
N GLU A 95 1.76 -3.81 1.88
CA GLU A 95 1.75 -5.26 2.11
C GLU A 95 0.53 -5.91 1.46
N GLN A 96 -0.64 -5.30 1.59
CA GLN A 96 -1.86 -5.81 0.99
C GLN A 96 -1.78 -5.80 -0.54
N ALA A 97 -1.22 -4.74 -1.12
CA ALA A 97 -1.01 -4.65 -2.56
C ALA A 97 -0.03 -5.70 -3.07
N ALA A 98 1.08 -5.91 -2.36
CA ALA A 98 2.07 -6.94 -2.69
C ALA A 98 1.47 -8.34 -2.61
N LEU A 99 0.68 -8.61 -1.57
CA LEU A 99 0.00 -9.90 -1.40
C LEU A 99 -1.02 -10.15 -2.52
N ASN A 100 -1.83 -9.16 -2.86
CA ASN A 100 -2.82 -9.27 -3.93
C ASN A 100 -2.15 -9.54 -5.29
N ARG A 101 -1.05 -8.85 -5.57
CA ARG A 101 -0.28 -9.07 -6.80
C ARG A 101 0.34 -10.46 -6.82
N PHE A 102 0.91 -10.91 -5.71
CA PHE A 102 1.46 -12.25 -5.59
C PHE A 102 0.40 -13.32 -5.85
N GLN A 103 -0.77 -13.19 -5.24
CA GLN A 103 -1.90 -14.12 -5.43
C GLN A 103 -2.38 -14.14 -6.88
N SER A 104 -2.45 -12.99 -7.53
CA SER A 104 -2.84 -12.88 -8.94
C SER A 104 -1.85 -13.61 -9.85
N ILE A 105 -0.54 -13.44 -9.63
CA ILE A 105 0.51 -14.11 -10.39
C ILE A 105 0.49 -15.62 -10.12
N ALA A 106 0.27 -16.04 -8.88
CA ALA A 106 0.15 -17.44 -8.53
C ALA A 106 -1.03 -18.10 -9.25
N LEU A 107 -2.17 -17.41 -9.33
CA LEU A 107 -3.33 -17.89 -10.07
C LEU A 107 -3.05 -18.00 -11.58
N GLN A 108 -2.37 -17.02 -12.16
CA GLN A 108 -1.92 -17.09 -13.55
C GLN A 108 -0.98 -18.27 -13.77
N SER A 109 -0.05 -18.51 -12.84
CA SER A 109 0.89 -19.65 -12.92
C SER A 109 0.18 -21.00 -12.91
N ALA A 110 -0.91 -21.13 -12.16
CA ALA A 110 -1.71 -22.35 -12.12
C ALA A 110 -2.36 -22.70 -13.46
N ASN A 111 -2.59 -21.70 -14.33
CA ASN A 111 -3.23 -21.84 -15.63
C ASN A 111 -2.27 -21.60 -16.81
N ALA A 112 -0.98 -21.30 -16.53
CA ALA A 112 0.01 -20.96 -17.54
C ALA A 112 0.54 -22.21 -18.24
N ALA A 113 1.02 -22.04 -19.49
CA ALA A 113 1.84 -23.03 -20.15
C ALA A 113 3.19 -23.16 -19.44
N PHE A 114 3.82 -24.33 -19.50
CA PHE A 114 5.09 -24.61 -18.83
C PHE A 114 6.19 -23.59 -19.18
N ASP A 115 6.22 -23.13 -20.44
CA ASP A 115 7.23 -22.18 -20.92
C ASP A 115 7.08 -20.78 -20.29
N ASP A 116 5.91 -20.43 -19.78
CA ASP A 116 5.62 -19.13 -19.16
C ASP A 116 5.94 -19.09 -17.65
N LEU A 117 6.14 -20.26 -17.03
CA LEU A 117 6.35 -20.34 -15.58
C LEU A 117 7.60 -19.62 -15.09
N PRO A 118 8.77 -19.66 -15.78
CA PRO A 118 9.96 -18.96 -15.32
C PRO A 118 9.76 -17.45 -15.20
N GLU A 119 9.05 -16.84 -16.16
CA GLU A 119 8.74 -15.41 -16.11
C GLU A 119 7.78 -15.07 -14.98
N LEU A 120 6.74 -15.88 -14.76
CA LEU A 120 5.78 -15.70 -13.68
C LEU A 120 6.45 -15.84 -12.31
N TYR A 121 7.35 -16.79 -12.13
CA TYR A 121 8.11 -16.92 -10.89
C TYR A 121 9.04 -15.72 -10.66
N SER A 122 9.63 -15.17 -11.71
CA SER A 122 10.42 -13.94 -11.61
C SER A 122 9.57 -12.76 -11.15
N GLN A 123 8.37 -12.60 -11.68
CA GLN A 123 7.43 -11.56 -11.26
C GLN A 123 6.99 -11.74 -9.80
N MET A 124 6.76 -12.97 -9.35
CA MET A 124 6.46 -13.26 -7.95
C MET A 124 7.62 -12.84 -7.04
N GLY A 125 8.85 -13.12 -7.44
CA GLY A 125 10.04 -12.70 -6.71
C GLY A 125 10.16 -11.19 -6.61
N GLU A 126 9.89 -10.45 -7.68
CA GLU A 126 9.86 -8.97 -7.68
C GLU A 126 8.81 -8.43 -6.72
N THR A 127 7.62 -9.03 -6.69
CA THR A 127 6.55 -8.65 -5.77
C THR A 127 6.99 -8.80 -4.32
N LEU A 128 7.66 -9.89 -3.98
CA LEU A 128 8.20 -10.12 -2.64
C LEU A 128 9.31 -9.13 -2.30
N THR A 129 10.14 -8.75 -3.27
CA THR A 129 11.19 -7.75 -3.10
C THR A 129 10.60 -6.38 -2.78
N ILE A 130 9.51 -5.99 -3.45
CA ILE A 130 8.79 -4.74 -3.15
C ILE A 130 8.28 -4.77 -1.70
N GLY A 131 7.68 -5.88 -1.26
CA GLY A 131 7.25 -6.06 0.11
C GLY A 131 8.39 -5.97 1.13
N LYS A 132 9.59 -6.42 0.77
CA LYS A 132 10.80 -6.35 1.62
C LYS A 132 11.27 -4.92 1.91
N ASN A 133 10.82 -3.93 1.19
CA ASN A 133 11.11 -2.53 1.47
C ASN A 133 10.31 -2.02 2.69
N SER A 134 9.31 -2.76 3.15
CA SER A 134 8.64 -2.53 4.42
C SER A 134 9.48 -3.10 5.57
N PRO A 135 9.76 -2.33 6.65
CA PRO A 135 10.54 -2.83 7.78
C PRO A 135 9.95 -4.09 8.42
N ASP A 136 8.64 -4.17 8.58
CA ASP A 136 7.98 -5.35 9.16
C ASP A 136 8.07 -6.56 8.24
N PHE A 137 7.96 -6.36 6.94
CA PHE A 137 8.08 -7.43 5.96
C PHE A 137 9.50 -8.00 5.96
N GLN A 138 10.51 -7.16 6.08
CA GLN A 138 11.90 -7.59 6.22
C GLN A 138 12.09 -8.42 7.50
N SER A 139 11.53 -7.97 8.62
CA SER A 139 11.61 -8.70 9.89
C SER A 139 10.97 -10.08 9.79
N ILE A 140 9.84 -10.21 9.13
CA ILE A 140 9.18 -11.49 8.89
C ILE A 140 10.05 -12.40 8.02
N GLY A 141 10.64 -11.86 6.95
CA GLY A 141 11.55 -12.60 6.07
C GLY A 141 12.79 -13.09 6.82
N GLU A 142 13.40 -12.23 7.62
CA GLU A 142 14.57 -12.56 8.45
C GLU A 142 14.24 -13.65 9.47
N LEU A 143 13.09 -13.54 10.15
CA LEU A 143 12.63 -14.54 11.11
C LEU A 143 12.39 -15.89 10.44
N THR A 144 11.83 -15.91 9.24
CA THR A 144 11.60 -17.13 8.47
C THR A 144 12.92 -17.79 8.09
N GLU A 145 13.89 -17.00 7.60
CA GLU A 145 15.22 -17.51 7.27
C GLU A 145 15.94 -18.04 8.50
N ALA A 146 15.88 -17.33 9.62
CA ALA A 146 16.45 -17.77 10.88
C ALA A 146 15.81 -19.07 11.36
N TYR A 147 14.50 -19.20 11.27
CA TYR A 147 13.77 -20.42 11.65
C TYR A 147 14.20 -21.62 10.79
N ILE A 148 14.31 -21.46 9.49
CA ILE A 148 14.77 -22.52 8.58
C ILE A 148 16.20 -22.91 8.90
N ARG A 149 17.09 -21.93 9.14
CA ARG A 149 18.49 -22.17 9.48
C ARG A 149 18.64 -22.91 10.80
N ASP A 150 17.91 -22.50 11.83
CA ASP A 150 17.92 -23.14 13.14
C ASP A 150 17.38 -24.57 13.07
N LYS A 151 16.36 -24.81 12.25
CA LYS A 151 15.81 -26.14 12.03
C LYS A 151 16.82 -27.09 11.37
N ASP A 152 17.60 -26.58 10.41
CA ASP A 152 18.65 -27.36 9.76
C ASP A 152 19.84 -27.62 10.68
N ASN A 153 20.08 -26.72 11.64
CA ASN A 153 21.17 -26.83 12.63
C ASN A 153 20.72 -27.37 13.98
N GLU A 154 19.46 -27.76 14.12
CA GLU A 154 18.93 -28.27 15.37
C GLU A 154 19.69 -29.54 15.75
N PRO A 155 20.30 -29.60 16.97
CA PRO A 155 20.97 -30.81 17.38
C PRO A 155 19.96 -31.94 17.46
N GLN A 156 20.29 -33.05 16.80
CA GLN A 156 19.46 -34.24 16.86
C GLN A 156 19.53 -34.77 18.28
N TYR A 157 18.45 -34.59 19.02
CA TYR A 157 18.28 -35.23 20.29
C TYR A 157 18.00 -36.71 20.03
N ILE A 158 18.99 -37.49 20.38
CA ILE A 158 18.86 -38.95 20.31
C ILE A 158 18.27 -39.46 21.60
#